data_a4b276eb5758d548d6835d9c6c760616
#
_entry.id   a4b276eb5758d548d6835d9c6c760616
#
_cell.length_a   1.000
_cell.length_b   1.000
_cell.length_c   1.000
_cell.angle_alpha   90.00
_cell.angle_beta   90.00
_cell.angle_gamma   90.00
#
_symmetry.space_group_name_H-M   'P 1'
#
loop_
_entity.id
_entity.type
_entity.pdbx_description
1 polymer ?
#
loop_
_entity_poly.entity_id
_entity_poly.type
_entity_poly.pdbx_seq_one_letter_code
_entity_poly.pdbx_strand_id
1 'polypeptide(L)'
;EVTGSCNLVIVNYPNGEKTRFIVDCGLFQESDYSQYNASFPFNAENIEFCVVTHNHVDHTGRLPLLVKKGFTGEIYTSKATAILLPLALADSYKVLKDVAKRNNAKQLYSESDVAETLRHVSATDYFTKSVDINPNIRLTMFKNGHLIGAALILIQVRYKGYPNINLLFTGDYNNKNIFSNIPKLRKAVKTLPLTIIQESTYGTTNSDEVTECFEENVLNCIKSGGTVVNMAFSLGRFQEILYKLKTMQDE
;
A
#
# COMPACT_ATOMS: atom_id res chain seq x y z
N GLU A 1 1.74 -17.00 1.70
CA GLU A 1 1.65 -15.54 1.76
C GLU A 1 2.65 -14.96 0.77
N VAL A 2 2.29 -13.91 0.09
CA VAL A 2 3.17 -13.26 -0.90
C VAL A 2 3.28 -11.80 -0.51
N THR A 3 4.48 -11.38 -0.11
CA THR A 3 4.84 -9.97 0.07
C THR A 3 5.53 -9.42 -1.19
N GLY A 4 5.96 -8.16 -1.20
CA GLY A 4 6.66 -7.57 -2.33
C GLY A 4 5.75 -7.10 -3.46
N SER A 5 4.55 -6.60 -3.12
CA SER A 5 3.59 -6.08 -4.09
C SER A 5 4.23 -5.06 -5.04
N CYS A 6 4.17 -5.36 -6.34
CA CYS A 6 4.68 -4.47 -7.39
C CYS A 6 4.04 -4.87 -8.74
N ASN A 7 2.98 -4.18 -9.12
CA ASN A 7 2.19 -4.52 -10.30
C ASN A 7 2.59 -3.60 -11.47
N LEU A 8 3.36 -4.11 -12.42
CA LEU A 8 3.68 -3.39 -13.66
C LEU A 8 2.49 -3.43 -14.62
N VAL A 9 2.07 -2.27 -15.07
CA VAL A 9 1.07 -2.10 -16.12
C VAL A 9 1.70 -1.46 -17.36
N ILE A 10 1.46 -2.07 -18.50
CA ILE A 10 1.88 -1.54 -19.80
C ILE A 10 0.64 -1.31 -20.64
N VAL A 11 0.32 -0.05 -20.90
CA VAL A 11 -0.74 0.36 -21.82
C VAL A 11 -0.13 0.53 -23.21
N ASN A 12 -0.62 -0.23 -24.19
CA ASN A 12 -0.23 -0.07 -25.58
C ASN A 12 -1.36 0.66 -26.32
N TYR A 13 -1.08 1.85 -26.84
CA TYR A 13 -2.07 2.64 -27.58
C TYR A 13 -2.08 2.28 -29.08
N PRO A 14 -3.22 2.48 -29.77
CA PRO A 14 -3.33 2.20 -31.20
C PRO A 14 -2.37 2.96 -32.09
N ASN A 15 -1.86 4.10 -31.65
CA ASN A 15 -0.84 4.90 -32.35
C ASN A 15 0.60 4.39 -32.18
N GLY A 16 0.79 3.28 -31.44
CA GLY A 16 2.10 2.69 -31.12
C GLY A 16 2.78 3.25 -29.88
N GLU A 17 2.26 4.32 -29.29
CA GLU A 17 2.74 4.83 -28.00
C GLU A 17 2.47 3.85 -26.87
N LYS A 18 3.22 3.99 -25.76
CA LYS A 18 3.07 3.15 -24.57
C LYS A 18 3.17 4.01 -23.33
N THR A 19 2.32 3.73 -22.35
CA THR A 19 2.47 4.21 -20.97
C THR A 19 2.82 3.03 -20.07
N ARG A 20 3.83 3.20 -19.22
CA ARG A 20 4.24 2.20 -18.24
C ARG A 20 4.16 2.80 -16.86
N PHE A 21 3.48 2.12 -15.96
CA PHE A 21 3.40 2.53 -14.56
C PHE A 21 3.38 1.32 -13.65
N ILE A 22 3.62 1.56 -12.36
CA ILE A 22 3.51 0.52 -11.34
C ILE A 22 2.48 0.93 -10.28
N VAL A 23 1.84 -0.09 -9.70
CA VAL A 23 1.04 0.04 -8.49
C VAL A 23 1.76 -0.74 -7.40
N ASP A 24 2.15 -0.04 -6.35
CA ASP A 24 3.05 -0.45 -5.27
C ASP A 24 4.49 -0.77 -5.72
N CYS A 25 5.39 -0.78 -4.76
CA CYS A 25 6.80 -1.11 -4.95
C CYS A 25 7.38 -1.67 -3.64
N GLY A 26 6.91 -2.86 -3.26
CA GLY A 26 7.12 -3.45 -1.96
C GLY A 26 8.37 -4.32 -1.84
N LEU A 27 8.81 -4.54 -0.61
CA LEU A 27 9.85 -5.50 -0.26
C LEU A 27 9.25 -6.90 -0.10
N PHE A 28 9.94 -7.90 -0.63
CA PHE A 28 9.72 -9.29 -0.24
C PHE A 28 10.25 -9.50 1.18
N GLN A 29 9.41 -9.99 2.06
CA GLN A 29 9.74 -10.21 3.47
C GLN A 29 10.12 -11.67 3.76
N GLU A 30 9.70 -12.60 2.91
CA GLU A 30 10.04 -14.00 3.02
C GLU A 30 11.51 -14.25 2.59
N SER A 31 12.22 -15.12 3.31
CA SER A 31 13.62 -15.47 3.05
C SER A 31 13.83 -15.95 1.62
N ASP A 32 12.93 -16.78 1.12
CA ASP A 32 13.03 -17.44 -0.19
C ASP A 32 12.92 -16.46 -1.37
N TYR A 33 12.31 -15.29 -1.13
CA TYR A 33 12.11 -14.23 -2.12
C TYR A 33 13.01 -13.02 -1.92
N SER A 34 13.77 -12.95 -0.81
CA SER A 34 14.59 -11.78 -0.45
C SER A 34 15.62 -11.39 -1.52
N GLN A 35 16.10 -12.34 -2.30
CA GLN A 35 17.01 -12.12 -3.43
C GLN A 35 16.42 -11.21 -4.52
N TYR A 36 15.09 -11.18 -4.68
CA TYR A 36 14.42 -10.33 -5.66
C TYR A 36 14.30 -8.86 -5.22
N ASN A 37 14.67 -8.56 -3.96
CA ASN A 37 14.68 -7.17 -3.49
C ASN A 37 15.74 -6.30 -4.15
N ALA A 38 16.82 -6.91 -4.69
CA ALA A 38 17.96 -6.16 -5.24
C ALA A 38 17.75 -5.60 -6.65
N SER A 39 16.72 -6.06 -7.36
CA SER A 39 16.48 -5.69 -8.76
C SER A 39 15.00 -5.68 -9.11
N PHE A 40 14.69 -5.11 -10.28
CA PHE A 40 13.36 -5.15 -10.89
C PHE A 40 13.44 -5.94 -12.20
N PRO A 41 12.36 -6.65 -12.59
CA PRO A 41 12.27 -7.31 -13.90
C PRO A 41 11.97 -6.32 -15.05
N PHE A 42 12.09 -5.01 -14.79
CA PHE A 42 11.86 -3.92 -15.73
C PHE A 42 12.90 -2.81 -15.52
N ASN A 43 13.05 -1.92 -16.52
CA ASN A 43 13.88 -0.73 -16.38
C ASN A 43 13.08 0.38 -15.68
N ALA A 44 13.58 0.84 -14.52
CA ALA A 44 12.94 1.87 -13.71
C ALA A 44 12.82 3.24 -14.44
N GLU A 45 13.77 3.56 -15.32
CA GLU A 45 13.74 4.79 -16.13
C GLU A 45 12.55 4.85 -17.09
N ASN A 46 11.99 3.69 -17.45
CA ASN A 46 10.85 3.60 -18.35
C ASN A 46 9.49 3.69 -17.64
N ILE A 47 9.48 3.81 -16.32
CA ILE A 47 8.25 3.94 -15.52
C ILE A 47 7.88 5.42 -15.43
N GLU A 48 6.70 5.77 -15.95
CA GLU A 48 6.24 7.17 -16.01
C GLU A 48 5.72 7.66 -14.66
N PHE A 49 5.06 6.80 -13.90
CA PHE A 49 4.56 7.11 -12.56
C PHE A 49 4.38 5.83 -11.72
N CYS A 50 4.30 6.03 -10.41
CA CYS A 50 3.97 5.00 -9.44
C CYS A 50 2.72 5.40 -8.66
N VAL A 51 1.86 4.44 -8.30
CA VAL A 51 0.74 4.67 -7.38
C VAL A 51 0.93 3.78 -6.17
N VAL A 52 0.85 4.33 -4.97
CA VAL A 52 1.02 3.60 -3.71
C VAL A 52 -0.34 3.45 -3.02
N THR A 53 -0.72 2.21 -2.73
CA THR A 53 -1.98 1.89 -2.07
C THR A 53 -1.97 2.23 -0.59
N HIS A 54 -0.88 1.90 0.13
CA HIS A 54 -0.71 2.17 1.55
C HIS A 54 0.75 2.03 2.03
N ASN A 55 1.02 2.28 3.31
CA ASN A 55 2.37 2.45 3.87
C ASN A 55 3.09 1.17 4.32
N HIS A 56 2.53 -0.02 4.21
CA HIS A 56 3.24 -1.22 4.62
C HIS A 56 4.50 -1.45 3.76
N VAL A 57 5.52 -2.06 4.36
CA VAL A 57 6.84 -2.22 3.75
C VAL A 57 6.83 -3.11 2.52
N ASP A 58 5.93 -4.08 2.47
CA ASP A 58 5.68 -4.96 1.33
C ASP A 58 4.91 -4.30 0.18
N HIS A 59 4.55 -3.01 0.34
CA HIS A 59 3.97 -2.13 -0.69
C HIS A 59 4.85 -0.92 -1.03
N THR A 60 5.77 -0.53 -0.13
CA THR A 60 6.56 0.71 -0.29
C THR A 60 8.06 0.54 -0.18
N GLY A 61 8.54 -0.56 0.39
CA GLY A 61 9.91 -0.68 0.86
C GLY A 61 10.98 -0.67 -0.23
N ARG A 62 10.65 -0.84 -1.52
CA ARG A 62 11.57 -0.69 -2.65
C ARG A 62 11.41 0.62 -3.43
N LEU A 63 10.57 1.56 -2.99
CA LEU A 63 10.48 2.88 -3.61
C LEU A 63 11.84 3.59 -3.68
N PRO A 64 12.69 3.60 -2.60
CA PRO A 64 14.01 4.22 -2.70
C PRO A 64 14.95 3.51 -3.68
N LEU A 65 14.80 2.19 -3.86
CA LEU A 65 15.55 1.47 -4.87
C LEU A 65 15.06 1.83 -6.28
N LEU A 66 13.76 2.03 -6.47
CA LEU A 66 13.18 2.45 -7.76
C LEU A 66 13.78 3.79 -8.20
N VAL A 67 13.81 4.78 -7.31
CA VAL A 67 14.42 6.10 -7.56
C VAL A 67 15.92 5.97 -7.82
N LYS A 68 16.65 5.22 -6.99
CA LYS A 68 18.07 4.92 -7.19
C LYS A 68 18.37 4.29 -8.55
N LYS A 69 17.40 3.56 -9.13
CA LYS A 69 17.50 2.90 -10.44
C LYS A 69 17.04 3.79 -11.61
N GLY A 70 16.83 5.08 -11.37
CA GLY A 70 16.57 6.08 -12.41
C GLY A 70 15.11 6.43 -12.64
N PHE A 71 14.18 6.03 -11.75
CA PHE A 71 12.81 6.52 -11.80
C PHE A 71 12.78 8.01 -11.48
N THR A 72 12.11 8.79 -12.33
CA THR A 72 11.97 10.24 -12.21
C THR A 72 10.53 10.73 -12.21
N GLY A 73 9.56 9.82 -12.25
CA GLY A 73 8.14 10.15 -12.28
C GLY A 73 7.57 10.53 -10.92
N GLU A 74 6.28 10.82 -10.88
CA GLU A 74 5.53 11.10 -9.66
C GLU A 74 5.11 9.81 -8.94
N ILE A 75 5.08 9.84 -7.62
CA ILE A 75 4.54 8.79 -6.75
C ILE A 75 3.23 9.27 -6.17
N TYR A 76 2.12 8.84 -6.75
CA TYR A 76 0.78 9.21 -6.31
C TYR A 76 0.33 8.36 -5.14
N THR A 77 -0.17 9.01 -4.08
CA THR A 77 -0.76 8.30 -2.95
C THR A 77 -1.78 9.16 -2.20
N SER A 78 -2.45 8.60 -1.20
CA SER A 78 -3.36 9.37 -0.36
C SER A 78 -2.61 10.35 0.55
N LYS A 79 -3.26 11.43 0.97
CA LYS A 79 -2.66 12.41 1.90
C LYS A 79 -2.17 11.76 3.19
N ALA A 80 -2.94 10.84 3.78
CA ALA A 80 -2.53 10.20 5.01
C ALA A 80 -1.33 9.27 4.80
N THR A 81 -1.29 8.52 3.69
CA THR A 81 -0.13 7.70 3.32
C THR A 81 1.09 8.59 3.08
N ALA A 82 0.95 9.73 2.38
CA ALA A 82 2.06 10.67 2.14
C ALA A 82 2.64 11.24 3.44
N ILE A 83 1.80 11.53 4.45
CA ILE A 83 2.24 12.02 5.77
C ILE A 83 3.04 10.94 6.53
N LEU A 84 2.63 9.67 6.43
CA LEU A 84 3.25 8.55 7.15
C LEU A 84 4.46 7.96 6.42
N LEU A 85 4.56 8.13 5.11
CA LEU A 85 5.59 7.53 4.28
C LEU A 85 7.03 7.88 4.70
N PRO A 86 7.36 9.12 5.12
CA PRO A 86 8.69 9.45 5.62
C PRO A 86 9.10 8.58 6.81
N LEU A 87 8.19 8.35 7.75
CA LEU A 87 8.43 7.51 8.93
C LEU A 87 8.63 6.04 8.52
N ALA A 88 7.74 5.52 7.67
CA ALA A 88 7.79 4.14 7.20
C ALA A 88 9.08 3.82 6.43
N LEU A 89 9.50 4.71 5.51
CA LEU A 89 10.74 4.53 4.75
C LEU A 89 12.00 4.70 5.59
N ALA A 90 12.00 5.62 6.57
CA ALA A 90 13.12 5.79 7.50
C ALA A 90 13.30 4.55 8.39
N ASP A 91 12.21 3.97 8.88
CA ASP A 91 12.25 2.73 9.66
C ASP A 91 12.74 1.55 8.81
N SER A 92 12.15 1.36 7.64
CA SER A 92 12.56 0.34 6.66
C SER A 92 14.06 0.45 6.32
N TYR A 93 14.56 1.67 6.10
CA TYR A 93 15.98 1.92 5.85
C TYR A 93 16.87 1.44 7.01
N LYS A 94 16.50 1.77 8.25
CA LYS A 94 17.25 1.34 9.45
C LYS A 94 17.31 -0.18 9.57
N VAL A 95 16.15 -0.84 9.43
CA VAL A 95 16.07 -2.30 9.48
C VAL A 95 16.94 -2.94 8.41
N LEU A 96 16.83 -2.49 7.16
CA LEU A 96 17.63 -3.01 6.03
C LEU A 96 19.13 -2.77 6.22
N LYS A 97 19.53 -1.63 6.77
CA LYS A 97 20.92 -1.33 7.11
C LYS A 97 21.48 -2.30 8.15
N ASP A 98 20.71 -2.58 9.20
CA ASP A 98 21.11 -3.50 10.25
C ASP A 98 21.19 -4.96 9.74
N VAL A 99 20.23 -5.37 8.92
CA VAL A 99 20.24 -6.69 8.27
C VAL A 99 21.45 -6.83 7.34
N ALA A 100 21.70 -5.84 6.50
CA ALA A 100 22.87 -5.84 5.60
C ALA A 100 24.19 -5.93 6.38
N LYS A 101 24.31 -5.18 7.48
CA LYS A 101 25.49 -5.24 8.36
C LYS A 101 25.69 -6.62 8.99
N ARG A 102 24.62 -7.23 9.52
CA ARG A 102 24.70 -8.57 10.15
C ARG A 102 25.09 -9.65 9.13
N ASN A 103 24.62 -9.55 7.89
CA ASN A 103 24.83 -10.52 6.84
C ASN A 103 26.05 -10.22 5.96
N ASN A 104 26.84 -9.18 6.28
CA ASN A 104 27.95 -8.66 5.48
C ASN A 104 27.53 -8.47 3.98
N ALA A 105 26.32 -7.97 3.77
CA ALA A 105 25.71 -7.76 2.47
C ALA A 105 25.70 -6.28 2.08
N LYS A 106 25.57 -6.03 0.76
CA LYS A 106 25.41 -4.67 0.25
C LYS A 106 24.03 -4.13 0.58
N GLN A 107 23.99 -2.89 1.07
CA GLN A 107 22.74 -2.19 1.33
C GLN A 107 21.99 -1.87 0.01
N LEU A 108 20.67 -2.06 -0.02
CA LEU A 108 19.84 -1.88 -1.21
C LEU A 108 19.85 -0.42 -1.68
N TYR A 109 19.67 0.51 -0.75
CA TYR A 109 19.62 1.95 -1.00
C TYR A 109 20.17 2.72 0.20
N SER A 110 20.43 4.00 0.03
CA SER A 110 20.98 4.91 1.04
C SER A 110 19.88 5.79 1.64
N GLU A 111 20.24 6.54 2.70
CA GLU A 111 19.37 7.55 3.30
C GLU A 111 19.05 8.70 2.32
N SER A 112 20.01 9.05 1.44
CA SER A 112 19.78 10.04 0.39
C SER A 112 18.79 9.55 -0.67
N ASP A 113 18.77 8.24 -0.96
CA ASP A 113 17.76 7.67 -1.87
C ASP A 113 16.35 7.73 -1.24
N VAL A 114 16.23 7.57 0.09
CA VAL A 114 14.97 7.79 0.81
C VAL A 114 14.54 9.26 0.71
N ALA A 115 15.44 10.19 0.99
CA ALA A 115 15.14 11.62 0.91
C ALA A 115 14.72 12.05 -0.51
N GLU A 116 15.39 11.52 -1.53
CA GLU A 116 15.02 11.78 -2.92
C GLU A 116 13.64 11.21 -3.25
N THR A 117 13.34 9.99 -2.82
CA THR A 117 12.03 9.36 -3.03
C THR A 117 10.88 10.23 -2.52
N LEU A 118 11.05 10.85 -1.37
CA LEU A 118 10.02 11.70 -0.75
C LEU A 118 9.73 12.98 -1.56
N ARG A 119 10.66 13.44 -2.42
CA ARG A 119 10.45 14.59 -3.32
C ARG A 119 9.55 14.25 -4.49
N HIS A 120 9.45 12.97 -4.85
CA HIS A 120 8.57 12.48 -5.91
C HIS A 120 7.12 12.26 -5.44
N VAL A 121 6.83 12.40 -4.13
CA VAL A 121 5.51 12.06 -3.57
C VAL A 121 4.49 13.15 -3.85
N SER A 122 3.43 12.78 -4.54
CA SER A 122 2.25 13.60 -4.84
C SER A 122 1.02 13.07 -4.10
N ALA A 123 0.48 13.87 -3.19
CA ALA A 123 -0.65 13.48 -2.35
C ALA A 123 -1.99 13.83 -2.99
N THR A 124 -2.93 12.86 -3.01
CA THR A 124 -4.29 13.06 -3.53
C THR A 124 -5.34 12.92 -2.43
N ASP A 125 -6.48 13.58 -2.62
CA ASP A 125 -7.64 13.41 -1.73
C ASP A 125 -8.48 12.20 -2.12
N TYR A 126 -8.94 11.46 -1.11
CA TYR A 126 -9.93 10.42 -1.33
C TYR A 126 -11.23 11.01 -1.87
N PHE A 127 -11.85 10.37 -2.85
CA PHE A 127 -13.22 10.56 -3.33
C PHE A 127 -13.58 11.93 -3.92
N THR A 128 -12.84 12.98 -3.61
CA THR A 128 -13.25 14.34 -3.96
C THR A 128 -12.82 14.71 -5.36
N LYS A 129 -11.65 14.22 -5.80
CA LYS A 129 -11.11 14.54 -7.13
C LYS A 129 -10.40 13.33 -7.74
N SER A 130 -10.75 13.02 -8.98
CA SER A 130 -9.89 12.23 -9.85
C SER A 130 -8.75 13.11 -10.34
N VAL A 131 -7.57 12.52 -10.52
CA VAL A 131 -6.38 13.19 -11.07
C VAL A 131 -6.17 12.68 -12.49
N ASP A 132 -6.10 13.57 -13.46
CA ASP A 132 -5.64 13.23 -14.79
C ASP A 132 -4.10 13.27 -14.79
N ILE A 133 -3.47 12.09 -14.78
CA ILE A 133 -2.00 11.96 -14.78
C ILE A 133 -1.46 12.42 -16.13
N ASN A 134 -2.13 12.00 -17.19
CA ASN A 134 -1.92 12.47 -18.56
C ASN A 134 -3.27 12.47 -19.32
N PRO A 135 -3.35 12.90 -20.58
CA PRO A 135 -4.61 12.95 -21.33
C PRO A 135 -5.35 11.60 -21.39
N ASN A 136 -4.62 10.50 -21.32
CA ASN A 136 -5.17 9.15 -21.48
C ASN A 136 -5.36 8.40 -20.15
N ILE A 137 -4.75 8.86 -19.04
CA ILE A 137 -4.79 8.15 -17.75
C ILE A 137 -5.41 9.01 -16.67
N ARG A 138 -6.48 8.50 -16.07
CA ARG A 138 -7.13 9.09 -14.89
C ARG A 138 -7.00 8.18 -13.69
N LEU A 139 -6.56 8.72 -12.57
CA LEU A 139 -6.46 8.09 -11.25
C LEU A 139 -7.60 8.56 -10.35
N THR A 140 -8.24 7.63 -9.67
CA THR A 140 -9.18 7.88 -8.57
C THR A 140 -8.86 6.95 -7.41
N MET A 141 -8.85 7.48 -6.20
CA MET A 141 -8.61 6.69 -4.99
C MET A 141 -9.88 6.61 -4.14
N PHE A 142 -10.06 5.46 -3.45
CA PHE A 142 -11.14 5.25 -2.48
C PHE A 142 -10.56 4.60 -1.23
N LYS A 143 -11.13 4.90 -0.06
CA LYS A 143 -10.74 4.19 1.18
C LYS A 143 -10.97 2.69 1.03
N ASN A 144 -10.04 1.88 1.54
CA ASN A 144 -10.16 0.42 1.45
C ASN A 144 -10.29 -0.29 2.80
N GLY A 145 -10.30 0.46 3.92
CA GLY A 145 -10.54 -0.10 5.24
C GLY A 145 -9.37 -0.86 5.87
N HIS A 146 -8.23 -1.02 5.19
CA HIS A 146 -7.08 -1.75 5.75
C HIS A 146 -6.42 -0.99 6.90
N LEU A 147 -6.02 0.25 6.64
CA LEU A 147 -5.50 1.18 7.64
C LEU A 147 -5.78 2.64 7.25
N ILE A 148 -5.44 3.58 8.13
CA ILE A 148 -5.56 5.01 7.82
C ILE A 148 -4.64 5.35 6.66
N GLY A 149 -5.23 5.86 5.58
CA GLY A 149 -4.49 6.20 4.37
C GLY A 149 -4.58 5.15 3.26
N ALA A 150 -4.90 3.91 3.57
CA ALA A 150 -5.01 2.86 2.58
C ALA A 150 -6.14 3.10 1.57
N ALA A 151 -5.86 2.80 0.30
CA ALA A 151 -6.74 3.11 -0.80
C ALA A 151 -6.93 1.96 -1.81
N LEU A 152 -8.17 1.82 -2.29
CA LEU A 152 -8.45 1.20 -3.58
C LEU A 152 -8.01 2.18 -4.67
N ILE A 153 -7.37 1.68 -5.71
CA ILE A 153 -6.85 2.49 -6.82
C ILE A 153 -7.63 2.14 -8.09
N LEU A 154 -8.38 3.10 -8.62
CA LEU A 154 -9.03 2.99 -9.93
C LEU A 154 -8.22 3.76 -10.97
N ILE A 155 -7.67 3.05 -11.93
CA ILE A 155 -7.03 3.61 -13.12
C ILE A 155 -7.99 3.47 -14.30
N GLN A 156 -8.31 4.58 -14.95
CA GLN A 156 -9.10 4.63 -16.15
C GLN A 156 -8.20 5.01 -17.32
N VAL A 157 -8.02 4.08 -18.26
CA VAL A 157 -7.34 4.33 -19.54
C VAL A 157 -8.38 4.76 -20.56
N ARG A 158 -8.16 5.93 -21.14
CA ARG A 158 -9.07 6.55 -22.12
C ARG A 158 -8.29 6.83 -23.39
N TYR A 159 -8.82 6.44 -24.53
CA TYR A 159 -8.25 6.76 -25.81
C TYR A 159 -9.36 7.05 -26.80
N LYS A 160 -9.25 8.16 -27.54
CA LYS A 160 -10.29 8.64 -28.44
C LYS A 160 -10.67 7.56 -29.46
N GLY A 161 -11.96 7.24 -29.55
CA GLY A 161 -12.49 6.24 -30.49
C GLY A 161 -12.47 4.79 -29.96
N TYR A 162 -12.02 4.56 -28.72
CA TYR A 162 -11.96 3.25 -28.09
C TYR A 162 -12.73 3.21 -26.77
N PRO A 163 -13.28 2.06 -26.36
CA PRO A 163 -13.85 1.89 -25.03
C PRO A 163 -12.82 2.15 -23.92
N ASN A 164 -13.24 2.75 -22.82
CA ASN A 164 -12.38 2.92 -21.66
C ASN A 164 -12.03 1.58 -21.03
N ILE A 165 -10.77 1.41 -20.62
CA ILE A 165 -10.30 0.29 -19.78
C ILE A 165 -10.26 0.79 -18.35
N ASN A 166 -10.85 0.03 -17.42
CA ASN A 166 -10.89 0.38 -16.01
C ASN A 166 -10.21 -0.72 -15.19
N LEU A 167 -9.11 -0.39 -14.51
CA LEU A 167 -8.36 -1.28 -13.67
C LEU A 167 -8.57 -0.87 -12.21
N LEU A 168 -9.02 -1.80 -11.36
CA LEU A 168 -9.20 -1.58 -9.93
C LEU A 168 -8.21 -2.45 -9.16
N PHE A 169 -7.25 -1.81 -8.49
CA PHE A 169 -6.33 -2.47 -7.57
C PHE A 169 -6.87 -2.30 -6.15
N THR A 170 -6.99 -3.40 -5.41
CA THR A 170 -7.54 -3.33 -4.07
C THR A 170 -6.51 -2.88 -3.03
N GLY A 171 -5.22 -3.08 -3.27
CA GLY A 171 -4.25 -3.17 -2.19
C GLY A 171 -4.72 -4.19 -1.16
N ASP A 172 -4.13 -4.21 0.00
CA ASP A 172 -4.69 -4.94 1.14
C ASP A 172 -5.94 -4.23 1.63
N TYR A 173 -7.05 -4.95 1.84
CA TYR A 173 -8.30 -4.33 2.22
C TYR A 173 -8.97 -5.01 3.42
N ASN A 174 -9.78 -4.26 4.16
CA ASN A 174 -10.51 -4.76 5.30
C ASN A 174 -11.87 -4.05 5.43
N ASN A 175 -12.93 -4.80 5.69
CA ASN A 175 -14.28 -4.26 5.86
C ASN A 175 -14.67 -4.01 7.34
N LYS A 176 -13.79 -4.33 8.29
CA LYS A 176 -14.05 -4.27 9.75
C LYS A 176 -13.09 -3.33 10.51
N ASN A 177 -12.51 -2.33 9.85
CA ASN A 177 -11.60 -1.38 10.51
C ASN A 177 -12.38 -0.28 11.23
N ILE A 178 -12.00 0.04 12.47
CA ILE A 178 -12.66 1.06 13.30
C ILE A 178 -12.41 2.50 12.82
N PHE A 179 -11.28 2.76 12.15
CA PHE A 179 -10.90 4.09 11.68
C PHE A 179 -11.20 4.33 10.20
N SER A 180 -11.37 3.28 9.43
CA SER A 180 -11.48 3.39 7.98
C SER A 180 -12.37 2.28 7.41
N ASN A 181 -13.59 2.61 7.07
CA ASN A 181 -14.51 1.68 6.42
C ASN A 181 -14.45 1.81 4.90
N ILE A 182 -14.65 0.69 4.19
CA ILE A 182 -14.87 0.73 2.75
C ILE A 182 -16.18 1.47 2.50
N PRO A 183 -16.15 2.61 1.79
CA PRO A 183 -17.38 3.31 1.47
C PRO A 183 -18.17 2.51 0.41
N LYS A 184 -19.47 2.71 0.37
CA LYS A 184 -20.27 2.25 -0.76
C LYS A 184 -19.74 2.93 -2.03
N LEU A 185 -19.12 2.16 -2.92
CA LEU A 185 -18.68 2.68 -4.23
C LEU A 185 -19.87 3.34 -4.94
N ARG A 186 -19.62 4.51 -5.54
CA ARG A 186 -20.64 5.24 -6.30
C ARG A 186 -21.25 4.31 -7.35
N LYS A 187 -22.56 4.45 -7.62
CA LYS A 187 -23.27 3.67 -8.64
C LYS A 187 -22.53 3.68 -9.98
N ALA A 188 -22.00 4.83 -10.38
CA ALA A 188 -21.22 4.99 -11.61
C ALA A 188 -20.00 4.05 -11.69
N VAL A 189 -19.29 3.82 -10.57
CA VAL A 189 -18.13 2.90 -10.54
C VAL A 189 -18.61 1.44 -10.62
N LYS A 190 -19.72 1.11 -9.94
CA LYS A 190 -20.28 -0.26 -9.93
C LYS A 190 -20.77 -0.73 -11.28
N THR A 191 -21.09 0.20 -12.17
CA THR A 191 -21.58 -0.11 -13.55
C THR A 191 -20.47 -0.12 -14.59
N LEU A 192 -19.21 0.20 -14.20
CA LEU A 192 -18.08 0.12 -15.14
C LEU A 192 -17.70 -1.35 -15.39
N PRO A 193 -17.31 -1.71 -16.62
CA PRO A 193 -16.58 -2.94 -16.85
C PRO A 193 -15.20 -2.79 -16.18
N LEU A 194 -14.96 -3.56 -15.11
CA LEU A 194 -13.73 -3.49 -14.29
C LEU A 194 -12.90 -4.75 -14.50
N THR A 195 -11.59 -4.57 -14.69
CA THR A 195 -10.60 -5.59 -14.40
C THR A 195 -10.11 -5.35 -12.98
N ILE A 196 -10.29 -6.33 -12.09
CA ILE A 196 -9.94 -6.21 -10.67
C ILE A 196 -8.66 -6.98 -10.40
N ILE A 197 -7.69 -6.30 -9.82
CA ILE A 197 -6.45 -6.87 -9.28
C ILE A 197 -6.60 -6.88 -7.76
N GLN A 198 -6.84 -8.06 -7.18
CA GLN A 198 -7.23 -8.23 -5.80
C GLN A 198 -6.19 -9.04 -5.04
N GLU A 199 -5.91 -8.66 -3.78
CA GLU A 199 -5.20 -9.48 -2.81
C GLU A 199 -6.01 -10.74 -2.45
N SER A 200 -5.32 -11.77 -1.96
CA SER A 200 -5.95 -13.04 -1.57
C SER A 200 -5.35 -13.64 -0.30
N THR A 201 -4.83 -12.81 0.60
CA THR A 201 -4.14 -13.21 1.83
C THR A 201 -4.98 -14.20 2.67
N TYR A 202 -6.26 -13.95 2.79
CA TYR A 202 -7.21 -14.81 3.48
C TYR A 202 -8.18 -15.55 2.55
N GLY A 203 -7.82 -15.74 1.29
CA GLY A 203 -8.71 -16.31 0.27
C GLY A 203 -9.21 -17.72 0.55
N THR A 204 -8.52 -18.49 1.40
CA THR A 204 -8.91 -19.85 1.84
C THR A 204 -9.32 -19.93 3.30
N THR A 205 -9.30 -18.81 4.04
CA THR A 205 -9.57 -18.77 5.48
C THR A 205 -10.99 -18.25 5.74
N ASN A 206 -11.78 -18.98 6.48
CA ASN A 206 -13.07 -18.49 6.97
C ASN A 206 -12.84 -17.68 8.27
N SER A 207 -13.02 -16.36 8.20
CA SER A 207 -12.82 -15.46 9.34
C SER A 207 -14.05 -15.33 10.27
N ASP A 208 -15.15 -15.98 9.95
CA ASP A 208 -16.42 -15.84 10.71
C ASP A 208 -16.43 -16.62 12.03
N GLU A 209 -15.42 -17.46 12.28
CA GLU A 209 -15.34 -18.30 13.49
C GLU A 209 -14.60 -17.64 14.66
N VAL A 210 -13.97 -16.48 14.49
CA VAL A 210 -13.25 -15.79 15.58
C VAL A 210 -14.19 -14.80 16.27
N THR A 211 -14.92 -15.29 17.27
CA THR A 211 -15.82 -14.50 18.15
C THR A 211 -15.15 -14.04 19.44
N GLU A 212 -13.83 -14.02 19.51
CA GLU A 212 -13.13 -13.57 20.71
C GLU A 212 -13.38 -12.07 20.97
N CYS A 213 -13.97 -11.78 22.13
CA CYS A 213 -14.16 -10.43 22.60
C CYS A 213 -12.84 -9.91 23.21
N PHE A 214 -12.10 -9.10 22.46
CA PHE A 214 -10.82 -8.52 22.90
C PHE A 214 -10.97 -7.82 24.24
N GLU A 215 -11.99 -7.01 24.38
CA GLU A 215 -12.27 -6.20 25.57
C GLU A 215 -12.51 -7.08 26.81
N GLU A 216 -13.32 -8.12 26.67
CA GLU A 216 -13.62 -9.07 27.74
C GLU A 216 -12.38 -9.84 28.18
N ASN A 217 -11.58 -10.34 27.24
CA ASN A 217 -10.35 -11.07 27.52
C ASN A 217 -9.32 -10.20 28.27
N VAL A 218 -9.17 -8.94 27.85
CA VAL A 218 -8.29 -7.99 28.53
C VAL A 218 -8.76 -7.75 29.96
N LEU A 219 -10.05 -7.46 30.18
CA LEU A 219 -10.62 -7.20 31.49
C LEU A 219 -10.49 -8.41 32.43
N ASN A 220 -10.78 -9.61 31.94
CA ASN A 220 -10.69 -10.84 32.73
C ASN A 220 -9.23 -11.11 33.16
N CYS A 221 -8.28 -10.91 32.28
CA CYS A 221 -6.87 -11.05 32.58
C CYS A 221 -6.43 -10.06 33.66
N ILE A 222 -6.78 -8.79 33.54
CA ILE A 222 -6.41 -7.74 34.52
C ILE A 222 -7.08 -8.01 35.88
N LYS A 223 -8.37 -8.36 35.91
CA LYS A 223 -9.12 -8.68 37.14
C LYS A 223 -8.52 -9.88 37.88
N SER A 224 -7.93 -10.82 37.16
CA SER A 224 -7.21 -11.95 37.78
C SER A 224 -5.78 -11.65 38.20
N GLY A 225 -5.31 -10.40 38.09
CA GLY A 225 -3.94 -9.99 38.39
C GLY A 225 -2.91 -10.38 37.32
N GLY A 226 -3.36 -10.75 36.14
CA GLY A 226 -2.51 -11.13 35.01
C GLY A 226 -1.95 -9.95 34.21
N THR A 227 -1.05 -10.27 33.29
CA THR A 227 -0.47 -9.32 32.34
C THR A 227 -0.93 -9.66 30.92
N VAL A 228 -1.41 -8.65 30.20
CA VAL A 228 -1.81 -8.79 28.78
C VAL A 228 -0.66 -8.37 27.88
N VAL A 229 -0.26 -9.25 26.96
CA VAL A 229 0.74 -8.97 25.93
C VAL A 229 0.05 -8.94 24.57
N ASN A 230 0.01 -7.76 23.95
CA ASN A 230 -0.55 -7.58 22.62
C ASN A 230 0.58 -7.48 21.58
N MET A 231 0.65 -8.44 20.67
CA MET A 231 1.54 -8.37 19.52
C MET A 231 0.84 -7.68 18.35
N ALA A 232 1.40 -6.57 17.87
CA ALA A 232 0.83 -5.79 16.78
C ALA A 232 1.90 -5.11 15.94
N PHE A 233 1.64 -4.95 14.66
CA PHE A 233 2.43 -4.08 13.82
C PHE A 233 2.31 -2.62 14.29
N SER A 234 3.40 -1.87 14.21
CA SER A 234 3.49 -0.48 14.67
C SER A 234 2.54 0.47 13.95
N LEU A 235 2.15 0.14 12.72
CA LEU A 235 1.22 0.94 11.92
C LEU A 235 -0.08 0.16 11.66
N GLY A 236 -1.21 0.76 12.00
CA GLY A 236 -2.56 0.23 11.83
C GLY A 236 -3.07 -0.48 13.08
N ARG A 237 -2.72 -1.73 13.30
CA ARG A 237 -3.27 -2.56 14.42
C ARG A 237 -2.92 -2.01 15.80
N PHE A 238 -1.72 -1.46 15.99
CA PHE A 238 -1.34 -0.85 17.27
C PHE A 238 -2.25 0.32 17.66
N GLN A 239 -2.56 1.20 16.71
CA GLN A 239 -3.46 2.33 16.95
C GLN A 239 -4.90 1.88 17.26
N GLU A 240 -5.38 0.82 16.60
CA GLU A 240 -6.70 0.23 16.91
C GLU A 240 -6.75 -0.30 18.35
N ILE A 241 -5.71 -1.01 18.79
CA ILE A 241 -5.61 -1.53 20.15
C ILE A 241 -5.59 -0.38 21.16
N LEU A 242 -4.78 0.66 20.94
CA LEU A 242 -4.72 1.83 21.82
C LEU A 242 -6.09 2.53 21.92
N TYR A 243 -6.79 2.67 20.80
CA TYR A 243 -8.13 3.28 20.80
C TYR A 243 -9.13 2.44 21.62
N LYS A 244 -9.15 1.11 21.42
CA LYS A 244 -9.98 0.20 22.19
C LYS A 244 -9.68 0.24 23.69
N LEU A 245 -8.40 0.21 24.08
CA LEU A 245 -8.00 0.32 25.48
C LEU A 245 -8.41 1.66 26.09
N LYS A 246 -8.32 2.76 25.32
CA LYS A 246 -8.76 4.07 25.76
C LYS A 246 -10.28 4.10 26.01
N THR A 247 -11.09 3.56 25.09
CA THR A 247 -12.55 3.48 25.28
C THR A 247 -12.94 2.64 26.50
N MET A 248 -12.25 1.53 26.74
CA MET A 248 -12.47 0.68 27.94
C MET A 248 -12.13 1.40 29.26
N GLN A 249 -11.26 2.38 29.24
CA GLN A 249 -10.89 3.17 30.43
C GLN A 249 -11.94 4.24 30.73
N ASP A 250 -12.62 4.74 29.71
CA ASP A 250 -13.61 5.83 29.81
C ASP A 250 -15.02 5.28 30.19
N GLU A 251 -15.25 3.95 30.15
CA GLU A 251 -16.42 3.21 30.64
C GLU A 251 -16.23 2.71 32.07
#